data_21e5533810dd3eb27d7f3f2a55a1babb
#
_entry.id   21e5533810dd3eb27d7f3f2a55a1babb
#
_cell.length_a   1.000
_cell.length_b   1.000
_cell.length_c   1.000
_cell.angle_alpha   90.00
_cell.angle_beta   90.00
_cell.angle_gamma   90.00
#
_symmetry.space_group_name_H-M   'P 1'
#
loop_
_entity.id
_entity.type
_entity.pdbx_description
1 polymer ?
#
loop_
_entity_poly.entity_id
_entity_poly.type
_entity_poly.pdbx_seq_one_letter_code
_entity_poly.pdbx_strand_id
1 'polypeptide(L)'
;MDHSAHPSVVSFERTGSTALHCGLPWLAHGTGCGSRLAETTALRAAASILLLTALIWTLGLAWFIHDSRQPPQVAMVCDGIVTLTGGQSRIDTSMTLLKGGYGQLLLISGVGPHVTLDQLAKLQRQSLSEDMIARITLGRRAVSTIGNAYEITTWAREHKLHSLLVVTAGYHIRRAIVELHRTAPELDLVPYPVLPPALEAPLTRQTLHLLVREYLKLLGAELGNLTGLPDGKAGLTTH
;
A
#
# COMPACT_ATOMS: atom_id res chain seq x y z
N MET A 1 -81.38 72.67 -24.29
CA MET A 1 -82.05 72.54 -23.00
C MET A 1 -80.97 72.06 -22.10
N ASP A 2 -80.37 72.77 -21.33
CA ASP A 2 -80.59 73.91 -20.46
C ASP A 2 -79.90 73.62 -19.12
N HIS A 3 -79.17 74.57 -18.74
CA HIS A 3 -78.76 75.02 -17.38
C HIS A 3 -77.68 74.14 -16.65
N SER A 4 -76.51 74.69 -16.59
CA SER A 4 -76.01 75.77 -15.66
C SER A 4 -75.94 75.27 -14.22
N ALA A 5 -74.81 75.35 -13.54
CA ALA A 5 -74.24 76.52 -12.95
C ALA A 5 -73.00 76.14 -12.11
N HIS A 6 -72.01 76.99 -12.18
CA HIS A 6 -70.99 77.23 -11.15
C HIS A 6 -71.66 77.90 -9.90
N PRO A 7 -71.02 78.00 -8.74
CA PRO A 7 -69.69 78.59 -8.52
C PRO A 7 -68.86 78.16 -7.28
N SER A 8 -67.66 78.68 -7.28
CA SER A 8 -66.86 79.41 -6.24
C SER A 8 -66.13 78.62 -5.17
N VAL A 9 -64.83 78.59 -5.29
CA VAL A 9 -63.79 79.23 -4.46
C VAL A 9 -63.98 79.18 -2.93
N VAL A 10 -63.03 78.53 -2.22
CA VAL A 10 -62.32 79.13 -1.08
C VAL A 10 -60.98 78.46 -0.90
N SER A 11 -59.94 79.27 -0.96
CA SER A 11 -58.57 79.04 -0.53
C SER A 11 -58.54 78.92 1.01
N PHE A 12 -57.74 77.93 1.50
CA PHE A 12 -57.16 78.09 2.83
C PHE A 12 -55.76 77.51 2.84
N GLU A 13 -54.81 78.41 2.90
CA GLU A 13 -53.44 78.10 3.31
C GLU A 13 -53.43 77.66 4.75
N ARG A 14 -52.59 76.65 5.12
CA ARG A 14 -51.54 76.82 6.14
C ARG A 14 -50.90 75.51 6.60
N THR A 15 -49.61 75.59 6.61
CA THR A 15 -48.62 75.10 7.56
C THR A 15 -48.27 73.64 7.57
N GLY A 16 -47.13 73.44 7.12
CA GLY A 16 -45.97 72.76 7.60
C GLY A 16 -46.11 71.67 8.68
N SER A 17 -45.79 70.45 8.29
CA SER A 17 -45.26 69.49 9.24
C SER A 17 -44.19 68.72 8.56
N THR A 18 -42.97 69.05 8.92
CA THR A 18 -41.75 68.33 8.66
C THR A 18 -41.87 66.94 9.29
N ALA A 19 -42.23 65.95 8.51
CA ALA A 19 -42.03 64.50 8.90
C ALA A 19 -40.56 64.16 8.72
N LEU A 20 -39.83 64.13 9.81
CA LEU A 20 -38.51 63.51 9.95
C LEU A 20 -38.59 62.06 9.51
N HIS A 21 -38.09 61.77 8.31
CA HIS A 21 -37.73 60.40 7.93
C HIS A 21 -36.50 59.99 8.73
N CYS A 22 -36.77 59.37 9.87
CA CYS A 22 -35.78 58.60 10.63
C CYS A 22 -35.49 57.33 9.82
N GLY A 23 -34.66 57.47 8.82
CA GLY A 23 -34.06 56.34 8.13
C GLY A 23 -33.09 55.65 9.12
N LEU A 24 -33.45 54.51 9.56
CA LEU A 24 -32.57 53.62 10.34
C LEU A 24 -31.57 52.95 9.41
N PRO A 25 -30.27 53.33 9.40
CA PRO A 25 -29.24 52.67 8.57
C PRO A 25 -28.47 51.62 9.35
N TRP A 26 -29.11 50.65 10.03
CA TRP A 26 -28.35 49.70 10.82
C TRP A 26 -28.62 48.22 10.52
N LEU A 27 -29.27 47.89 9.42
CA LEU A 27 -29.57 46.51 9.04
C LEU A 27 -28.71 45.93 7.89
N ALA A 28 -27.52 46.42 7.69
CA ALA A 28 -26.66 45.93 6.60
C ALA A 28 -25.18 45.75 6.99
N HIS A 29 -24.86 45.31 8.20
CA HIS A 29 -23.47 44.92 8.54
C HIS A 29 -23.47 43.83 9.62
N GLY A 30 -23.90 42.63 9.26
CA GLY A 30 -23.90 41.48 10.20
C GLY A 30 -23.46 40.14 9.64
N THR A 31 -23.12 40.02 8.35
CA THR A 31 -22.83 38.71 7.74
C THR A 31 -21.35 38.40 7.47
N GLY A 32 -20.46 39.35 7.73
CA GLY A 32 -19.03 39.20 7.35
C GLY A 32 -18.10 38.64 8.43
N CYS A 33 -18.50 38.60 9.71
CA CYS A 33 -17.59 38.17 10.78
C CYS A 33 -17.68 36.68 11.05
N GLY A 34 -18.85 36.08 10.95
CA GLY A 34 -19.04 34.63 11.19
C GLY A 34 -18.45 33.74 10.13
N SER A 35 -18.44 34.15 8.87
CA SER A 35 -17.89 33.39 7.75
C SER A 35 -16.37 33.28 7.83
N ARG A 36 -15.68 34.34 8.16
CA ARG A 36 -14.19 34.31 8.28
C ARG A 36 -13.70 33.45 9.45
N LEU A 37 -14.41 33.43 10.56
CA LEU A 37 -14.07 32.57 11.70
C LEU A 37 -14.31 31.10 11.37
N ALA A 38 -15.38 30.76 10.68
CA ALA A 38 -15.66 29.41 10.22
C ALA A 38 -14.62 28.93 9.19
N GLU A 39 -14.22 29.79 8.26
CA GLU A 39 -13.18 29.50 7.27
C GLU A 39 -11.81 29.26 7.92
N THR A 40 -11.42 30.08 8.91
CA THR A 40 -10.13 29.91 9.61
C THR A 40 -10.09 28.65 10.46
N THR A 41 -11.21 28.27 11.09
CA THR A 41 -11.29 27.02 11.84
C THR A 41 -11.27 25.81 10.93
N ALA A 42 -11.96 25.85 9.79
CA ALA A 42 -11.92 24.78 8.79
C ALA A 42 -10.51 24.59 8.18
N LEU A 43 -9.82 25.70 7.87
CA LEU A 43 -8.43 25.64 7.38
C LEU A 43 -7.46 25.08 8.42
N ARG A 44 -7.60 25.46 9.69
CA ARG A 44 -6.78 24.91 10.79
C ARG A 44 -7.06 23.43 10.99
N ALA A 45 -8.31 23.01 10.94
CA ALA A 45 -8.68 21.59 11.03
C ALA A 45 -8.10 20.79 9.86
N ALA A 46 -8.23 21.29 8.63
CA ALA A 46 -7.64 20.67 7.45
C ALA A 46 -6.10 20.57 7.54
N ALA A 47 -5.43 21.64 7.96
CA ALA A 47 -3.99 21.64 8.17
C ALA A 47 -3.57 20.63 9.27
N SER A 48 -4.32 20.55 10.37
CA SER A 48 -4.06 19.59 11.44
C SER A 48 -4.21 18.14 10.96
N ILE A 49 -5.24 17.84 10.16
CA ILE A 49 -5.45 16.52 9.57
C ILE A 49 -4.30 16.16 8.62
N LEU A 50 -3.88 17.09 7.77
CA LEU A 50 -2.74 16.88 6.85
C LEU A 50 -1.44 16.61 7.62
N LEU A 51 -1.15 17.39 8.65
CA LEU A 51 0.03 17.21 9.49
C LEU A 51 0.00 15.86 10.22
N LEU A 52 -1.15 15.49 10.77
CA LEU A 52 -1.31 14.20 11.45
C LEU A 52 -1.13 13.04 10.47
N THR A 53 -1.72 13.12 9.28
CA THR A 53 -1.57 12.11 8.22
C THR A 53 -0.10 11.98 7.79
N ALA A 54 0.59 13.11 7.57
CA ALA A 54 2.00 13.12 7.23
C ALA A 54 2.87 12.52 8.36
N LEU A 55 2.56 12.83 9.61
CA LEU A 55 3.25 12.26 10.78
C LEU A 55 3.05 10.74 10.85
N ILE A 56 1.82 10.25 10.73
CA ILE A 56 1.51 8.80 10.74
C ILE A 56 2.26 8.11 9.59
N TRP A 57 2.25 8.69 8.40
CA TRP A 57 2.95 8.13 7.24
C TRP A 57 4.46 8.05 7.45
N THR A 58 5.08 9.12 7.97
CA THR A 58 6.53 9.15 8.23
C THR A 58 6.94 8.20 9.34
N LEU A 59 6.17 8.08 10.42
CA LEU A 59 6.42 7.10 11.48
C LEU A 59 6.26 5.67 10.96
N GLY A 60 5.23 5.41 10.15
CA GLY A 60 5.03 4.12 9.49
C GLY A 60 6.19 3.77 8.56
N LEU A 61 6.68 4.72 7.77
CA LEU A 61 7.87 4.51 6.92
C LEU A 61 9.13 4.23 7.76
N ALA A 62 9.36 4.98 8.83
CA ALA A 62 10.50 4.77 9.72
C ALA A 62 10.46 3.36 10.35
N TRP A 63 9.29 2.94 10.83
CA TRP A 63 9.07 1.59 11.32
C TRP A 63 9.33 0.54 10.22
N PHE A 64 8.81 0.73 9.01
CA PHE A 64 9.02 -0.17 7.88
C PHE A 64 10.50 -0.31 7.52
N ILE A 65 11.25 0.79 7.51
CA ILE A 65 12.71 0.78 7.27
C ILE A 65 13.42 -0.03 8.36
N HIS A 66 13.07 0.19 9.62
CA HIS A 66 13.64 -0.56 10.75
C HIS A 66 13.33 -2.06 10.63
N ASP A 67 12.07 -2.42 10.41
CA ASP A 67 11.61 -3.80 10.27
C ASP A 67 12.26 -4.52 9.07
N SER A 68 12.39 -3.83 7.93
CA SER A 68 13.04 -4.36 6.72
C SER A 68 14.52 -4.74 6.91
N ARG A 69 15.16 -4.23 7.93
CA ARG A 69 16.57 -4.45 8.27
C ARG A 69 16.78 -5.48 9.39
N GLN A 70 15.70 -6.03 9.92
CA GLN A 70 15.83 -7.05 10.96
C GLN A 70 16.43 -8.34 10.37
N PRO A 71 17.36 -8.98 11.09
CA PRO A 71 17.87 -10.28 10.68
C PRO A 71 16.73 -11.32 10.71
N PRO A 72 16.86 -12.41 9.94
CA PRO A 72 15.91 -13.51 10.01
C PRO A 72 15.90 -14.08 11.43
N GLN A 73 14.71 -14.46 11.89
CA GLN A 73 14.57 -15.24 13.11
C GLN A 73 15.09 -16.68 12.89
N VAL A 74 15.14 -17.47 13.95
CA VAL A 74 15.49 -18.88 13.84
C VAL A 74 14.56 -19.56 12.86
N ALA A 75 15.12 -20.24 11.85
CA ALA A 75 14.32 -20.93 10.85
C ALA A 75 13.49 -22.04 11.52
N MET A 76 12.20 -22.07 11.21
CA MET A 76 11.29 -23.13 11.61
C MET A 76 11.21 -24.16 10.49
N VAL A 77 11.08 -25.45 10.87
CA VAL A 77 10.83 -26.52 9.89
C VAL A 77 9.40 -26.41 9.39
N CYS A 78 9.25 -26.32 8.06
CA CYS A 78 7.98 -26.27 7.35
C CYS A 78 7.91 -27.41 6.32
N ASP A 79 6.72 -27.65 5.73
CA ASP A 79 6.57 -28.66 4.68
C ASP A 79 7.34 -28.28 3.42
N GLY A 80 7.31 -26.98 3.06
CA GLY A 80 7.99 -26.45 1.89
C GLY A 80 8.68 -25.12 2.14
N ILE A 81 9.62 -24.80 1.24
CA ILE A 81 10.31 -23.51 1.18
C ILE A 81 9.88 -22.81 -0.11
N VAL A 82 9.57 -21.55 -0.05
CA VAL A 82 9.27 -20.75 -1.24
C VAL A 82 10.16 -19.52 -1.29
N THR A 83 10.76 -19.27 -2.47
CA THR A 83 11.63 -18.13 -2.70
C THR A 83 11.01 -17.22 -3.74
N LEU A 84 10.80 -15.95 -3.39
CA LEU A 84 10.41 -14.96 -4.37
C LEU A 84 11.66 -14.32 -5.00
N THR A 85 11.82 -14.51 -6.32
CA THR A 85 13.01 -14.03 -7.05
C THR A 85 13.19 -12.51 -7.02
N GLY A 86 14.39 -12.04 -7.39
CA GLY A 86 14.75 -10.63 -7.42
C GLY A 86 16.08 -10.29 -6.71
N GLY A 87 16.90 -11.32 -6.42
CA GLY A 87 18.25 -11.15 -5.84
C GLY A 87 18.89 -12.50 -5.54
N GLN A 88 20.22 -12.59 -5.75
CA GLN A 88 20.98 -13.83 -5.58
C GLN A 88 20.93 -14.38 -4.14
N SER A 89 21.11 -13.52 -3.14
CA SER A 89 21.15 -13.91 -1.74
C SER A 89 19.92 -14.70 -1.27
N ARG A 90 18.73 -14.47 -1.86
CA ARG A 90 17.50 -15.20 -1.52
C ARG A 90 17.56 -16.65 -1.95
N ILE A 91 18.04 -16.91 -3.17
CA ILE A 91 18.15 -18.26 -3.74
C ILE A 91 19.21 -19.06 -2.96
N ASP A 92 20.35 -18.44 -2.65
CA ASP A 92 21.40 -19.02 -1.83
C ASP A 92 20.90 -19.44 -0.45
N THR A 93 20.21 -18.53 0.23
CA THR A 93 19.60 -18.81 1.53
C THR A 93 18.62 -19.96 1.45
N SER A 94 17.74 -19.97 0.44
CA SER A 94 16.74 -21.03 0.29
C SER A 94 17.35 -22.40 0.02
N MET A 95 18.40 -22.46 -0.80
CA MET A 95 19.14 -23.71 -1.03
C MET A 95 19.85 -24.19 0.24
N THR A 96 20.39 -23.27 1.03
CA THR A 96 20.99 -23.59 2.32
C THR A 96 19.96 -24.13 3.31
N LEU A 97 18.78 -23.50 3.37
CA LEU A 97 17.67 -23.98 4.21
C LEU A 97 17.15 -25.35 3.76
N LEU A 98 17.06 -25.60 2.45
CA LEU A 98 16.68 -26.91 1.91
C LEU A 98 17.70 -27.98 2.29
N LYS A 99 19.00 -27.70 2.18
CA LYS A 99 20.09 -28.58 2.63
C LYS A 99 20.02 -28.85 4.13
N GLY A 100 19.67 -27.84 4.91
CA GLY A 100 19.50 -27.92 6.36
C GLY A 100 18.25 -28.66 6.82
N GLY A 101 17.38 -29.09 5.88
CA GLY A 101 16.17 -29.85 6.22
C GLY A 101 15.03 -28.98 6.75
N TYR A 102 15.05 -27.65 6.54
CA TYR A 102 13.98 -26.75 6.99
C TYR A 102 12.73 -26.82 6.12
N GLY A 103 12.76 -27.57 5.01
CA GLY A 103 11.63 -27.92 4.18
C GLY A 103 11.95 -29.14 3.32
N GLN A 104 10.93 -29.86 2.88
CA GLN A 104 11.09 -31.03 2.02
C GLN A 104 11.25 -30.65 0.55
N LEU A 105 10.54 -29.61 0.10
CA LEU A 105 10.50 -29.12 -1.26
C LEU A 105 10.84 -27.64 -1.31
N LEU A 106 11.38 -27.17 -2.43
CA LEU A 106 11.68 -25.75 -2.67
C LEU A 106 11.04 -25.30 -3.99
N LEU A 107 10.23 -24.25 -3.93
CA LEU A 107 9.78 -23.51 -5.10
C LEU A 107 10.55 -22.19 -5.23
N ILE A 108 11.18 -21.95 -6.38
CA ILE A 108 11.74 -20.66 -6.74
C ILE A 108 10.77 -19.99 -7.71
N SER A 109 9.94 -19.07 -7.20
CA SER A 109 8.85 -18.41 -7.95
C SER A 109 9.32 -17.15 -8.68
N GLY A 110 8.79 -16.89 -9.87
CA GLY A 110 9.11 -15.73 -10.69
C GLY A 110 10.45 -15.84 -11.42
N VAL A 111 10.87 -17.05 -11.76
CA VAL A 111 12.10 -17.29 -12.52
C VAL A 111 11.87 -16.94 -13.99
N GLY A 112 12.86 -16.29 -14.62
CA GLY A 112 12.80 -15.97 -16.06
C GLY A 112 12.62 -17.24 -16.91
N PRO A 113 11.96 -17.14 -18.09
CA PRO A 113 11.56 -18.31 -18.88
C PRO A 113 12.73 -19.20 -19.33
N HIS A 114 13.90 -18.63 -19.52
CA HIS A 114 15.10 -19.34 -20.03
C HIS A 114 16.11 -19.71 -18.95
N VAL A 115 15.86 -19.36 -17.68
CA VAL A 115 16.78 -19.65 -16.59
C VAL A 115 16.68 -21.13 -16.21
N THR A 116 17.82 -21.83 -16.16
CA THR A 116 17.90 -23.24 -15.73
C THR A 116 18.39 -23.36 -14.30
N LEU A 117 18.11 -24.50 -13.67
CA LEU A 117 18.59 -24.78 -12.33
C LEU A 117 20.13 -24.83 -12.28
N ASP A 118 20.78 -25.38 -13.34
CA ASP A 118 22.24 -25.39 -13.46
C ASP A 118 22.84 -24.00 -13.51
N GLN A 119 22.19 -23.06 -14.22
CA GLN A 119 22.62 -21.67 -14.25
C GLN A 119 22.52 -21.03 -12.87
N LEU A 120 21.41 -21.28 -12.15
CA LEU A 120 21.24 -20.81 -10.77
C LEU A 120 22.31 -21.40 -9.84
N ALA A 121 22.55 -22.71 -9.92
CA ALA A 121 23.56 -23.38 -9.12
C ALA A 121 24.99 -22.86 -9.39
N LYS A 122 25.34 -22.64 -10.66
CA LYS A 122 26.64 -22.05 -11.03
C LYS A 122 26.82 -20.63 -10.51
N LEU A 123 25.79 -19.79 -10.61
CA LEU A 123 25.80 -18.42 -10.08
C LEU A 123 26.01 -18.43 -8.55
N GLN A 124 25.49 -19.42 -7.86
CA GLN A 124 25.57 -19.59 -6.42
C GLN A 124 26.83 -20.33 -5.96
N ARG A 125 27.68 -20.76 -6.89
CA ARG A 125 28.87 -21.60 -6.62
C ARG A 125 28.54 -22.84 -5.77
N GLN A 126 27.34 -23.38 -5.95
CA GLN A 126 26.86 -24.55 -5.23
C GLN A 126 26.80 -25.77 -6.17
N SER A 127 27.30 -26.91 -5.69
CA SER A 127 27.04 -28.19 -6.33
C SER A 127 25.70 -28.72 -5.84
N LEU A 128 24.79 -29.02 -6.74
CA LEU A 128 23.50 -29.65 -6.42
C LEU A 128 23.65 -31.17 -6.61
N SER A 129 23.23 -31.92 -5.60
CA SER A 129 23.05 -33.36 -5.78
C SER A 129 21.77 -33.68 -6.54
N GLU A 130 21.67 -34.84 -7.13
CA GLU A 130 20.46 -35.28 -7.85
C GLU A 130 19.22 -35.26 -6.94
N ASP A 131 19.38 -35.63 -5.68
CA ASP A 131 18.31 -35.52 -4.68
C ASP A 131 17.83 -34.09 -4.48
N MET A 132 18.74 -33.12 -4.39
CA MET A 132 18.36 -31.72 -4.30
C MET A 132 17.65 -31.23 -5.56
N ILE A 133 18.13 -31.61 -6.75
CA ILE A 133 17.51 -31.24 -8.02
C ILE A 133 16.07 -31.74 -8.08
N ALA A 134 15.81 -32.97 -7.65
CA ALA A 134 14.47 -33.56 -7.61
C ALA A 134 13.49 -32.82 -6.68
N ARG A 135 14.02 -32.08 -5.69
CA ARG A 135 13.23 -31.35 -4.67
C ARG A 135 13.01 -29.88 -5.03
N ILE A 136 13.60 -29.37 -6.12
CA ILE A 136 13.52 -27.95 -6.51
C ILE A 136 12.61 -27.78 -7.73
N THR A 137 11.62 -26.93 -7.60
CA THR A 137 10.73 -26.51 -8.70
C THR A 137 11.03 -25.05 -9.11
N LEU A 138 11.09 -24.79 -10.41
CA LEU A 138 11.23 -23.44 -10.94
C LEU A 138 9.87 -22.92 -11.42
N GLY A 139 9.33 -21.94 -10.71
CA GLY A 139 8.10 -21.24 -11.06
C GLY A 139 8.38 -20.15 -12.10
N ARG A 140 7.69 -20.19 -13.25
CA ARG A 140 7.97 -19.33 -14.42
C ARG A 140 6.78 -18.48 -14.85
N ARG A 141 5.62 -18.65 -14.19
CA ARG A 141 4.35 -18.03 -14.57
C ARG A 141 4.17 -16.64 -13.96
N ALA A 142 4.82 -16.40 -12.84
CA ALA A 142 4.66 -15.17 -12.08
C ALA A 142 5.51 -14.03 -12.65
N VAL A 143 4.86 -12.89 -12.93
CA VAL A 143 5.50 -11.63 -13.35
C VAL A 143 5.22 -10.48 -12.37
N SER A 144 4.53 -10.77 -11.27
CA SER A 144 4.19 -9.82 -10.21
C SER A 144 4.14 -10.50 -8.85
N THR A 145 4.05 -9.74 -7.75
CA THR A 145 3.90 -10.33 -6.40
C THR A 145 2.59 -11.11 -6.27
N ILE A 146 1.52 -10.62 -6.86
CA ILE A 146 0.22 -11.30 -6.91
C ILE A 146 0.36 -12.60 -7.72
N GLY A 147 1.04 -12.53 -8.88
CA GLY A 147 1.35 -13.73 -9.67
C GLY A 147 2.19 -14.76 -8.89
N ASN A 148 3.18 -14.31 -8.11
CA ASN A 148 3.92 -15.19 -7.21
C ASN A 148 3.01 -15.85 -6.18
N ALA A 149 2.08 -15.10 -5.58
CA ALA A 149 1.14 -15.67 -4.60
C ALA A 149 0.28 -16.77 -5.22
N TYR A 150 -0.28 -16.57 -6.42
CA TYR A 150 -1.03 -17.61 -7.13
C TYR A 150 -0.18 -18.82 -7.52
N GLU A 151 1.04 -18.61 -8.01
CA GLU A 151 1.96 -19.69 -8.38
C GLU A 151 2.34 -20.53 -7.16
N ILE A 152 2.67 -19.88 -6.04
CA ILE A 152 3.00 -20.54 -4.77
C ILE A 152 1.80 -21.31 -4.23
N THR A 153 0.62 -20.69 -4.20
CA THR A 153 -0.62 -21.33 -3.73
C THR A 153 -0.96 -22.58 -4.54
N THR A 154 -0.86 -22.48 -5.88
CA THR A 154 -1.10 -23.63 -6.77
C THR A 154 -0.12 -24.75 -6.48
N TRP A 155 1.17 -24.45 -6.40
CA TRP A 155 2.22 -25.42 -6.09
C TRP A 155 2.05 -26.06 -4.72
N ALA A 156 1.72 -25.29 -3.69
CA ALA A 156 1.48 -25.80 -2.35
C ALA A 156 0.32 -26.80 -2.31
N ARG A 157 -0.79 -26.48 -3.00
CA ARG A 157 -1.97 -27.36 -3.08
C ARG A 157 -1.68 -28.63 -3.87
N GLU A 158 -0.95 -28.55 -4.99
CA GLU A 158 -0.53 -29.70 -5.79
C GLU A 158 0.32 -30.69 -4.97
N HIS A 159 1.18 -30.18 -4.09
CA HIS A 159 2.05 -30.97 -3.22
C HIS A 159 1.47 -31.25 -1.83
N LYS A 160 0.23 -30.79 -1.56
CA LYS A 160 -0.47 -30.97 -0.27
C LYS A 160 0.34 -30.44 0.93
N LEU A 161 0.98 -29.28 0.75
CA LEU A 161 1.74 -28.62 1.80
C LEU A 161 0.80 -27.75 2.66
N HIS A 162 1.05 -27.70 3.95
CA HIS A 162 0.25 -26.94 4.92
C HIS A 162 1.05 -25.76 5.51
N SER A 163 2.37 -25.86 5.53
CA SER A 163 3.26 -24.83 6.05
C SER A 163 4.36 -24.47 5.06
N LEU A 164 4.64 -23.17 4.91
CA LEU A 164 5.63 -22.64 3.97
C LEU A 164 6.60 -21.68 4.65
N LEU A 165 7.90 -21.94 4.52
CA LEU A 165 8.94 -20.98 4.86
C LEU A 165 9.14 -20.02 3.69
N VAL A 166 8.73 -18.76 3.86
CA VAL A 166 8.71 -17.76 2.80
C VAL A 166 9.99 -16.93 2.83
N VAL A 167 10.88 -17.15 1.86
CA VAL A 167 12.20 -16.52 1.77
C VAL A 167 12.17 -15.40 0.75
N THR A 168 12.38 -14.17 1.21
CA THR A 168 12.53 -13.00 0.33
C THR A 168 13.24 -11.86 1.06
N ALA A 169 13.51 -10.72 0.39
CA ALA A 169 14.16 -9.58 1.04
C ALA A 169 13.29 -8.99 2.14
N GLY A 170 13.92 -8.47 3.21
CA GLY A 170 13.22 -7.86 4.34
C GLY A 170 12.23 -6.78 3.94
N TYR A 171 12.56 -5.91 2.96
CA TYR A 171 11.66 -4.89 2.45
C TYR A 171 10.47 -5.44 1.65
N HIS A 172 10.49 -6.72 1.26
CA HIS A 172 9.46 -7.36 0.45
C HIS A 172 8.59 -8.35 1.24
N ILE A 173 9.10 -8.87 2.36
CA ILE A 173 8.51 -10.00 3.09
C ILE A 173 7.06 -9.72 3.53
N ARG A 174 6.79 -8.55 4.10
CA ARG A 174 5.44 -8.23 4.59
C ARG A 174 4.41 -8.21 3.47
N ARG A 175 4.74 -7.57 2.34
CA ARG A 175 3.85 -7.56 1.18
C ARG A 175 3.64 -8.96 0.60
N ALA A 176 4.68 -9.79 0.56
CA ALA A 176 4.57 -11.17 0.09
C ALA A 176 3.62 -12.00 0.99
N ILE A 177 3.73 -11.85 2.31
CA ILE A 177 2.85 -12.53 3.28
C ILE A 177 1.39 -12.06 3.12
N VAL A 178 1.15 -10.75 2.98
CA VAL A 178 -0.21 -10.23 2.75
C VAL A 178 -0.84 -10.84 1.50
N GLU A 179 -0.13 -10.85 0.38
CA GLU A 179 -0.64 -11.40 -0.88
C GLU A 179 -0.84 -12.93 -0.83
N LEU A 180 0.08 -13.65 -0.17
CA LEU A 180 -0.07 -15.09 0.06
C LEU A 180 -1.27 -15.40 0.94
N HIS A 181 -1.44 -14.67 2.03
CA HIS A 181 -2.56 -14.90 2.96
C HIS A 181 -3.92 -14.61 2.31
N ARG A 182 -3.98 -13.66 1.36
CA ARG A 182 -5.19 -13.40 0.57
C ARG A 182 -5.53 -14.55 -0.39
N THR A 183 -4.53 -15.21 -0.97
CA THR A 183 -4.74 -16.29 -1.97
C THR A 183 -4.88 -17.66 -1.34
N ALA A 184 -4.28 -17.87 -0.17
CA ALA A 184 -4.26 -19.14 0.56
C ALA A 184 -4.25 -18.91 2.08
N PRO A 185 -5.40 -18.47 2.66
CA PRO A 185 -5.51 -18.23 4.10
C PRO A 185 -5.36 -19.51 4.94
N GLU A 186 -5.47 -20.68 4.29
CA GLU A 186 -5.29 -22.00 4.91
C GLU A 186 -3.83 -22.39 5.14
N LEU A 187 -2.86 -21.69 4.50
CA LEU A 187 -1.44 -22.01 4.64
C LEU A 187 -0.85 -21.32 5.87
N ASP A 188 -0.07 -22.08 6.63
CA ASP A 188 0.77 -21.52 7.68
C ASP A 188 2.04 -20.93 7.06
N LEU A 189 2.18 -19.62 7.13
CA LEU A 189 3.25 -18.87 6.46
C LEU A 189 4.27 -18.38 7.47
N VAL A 190 5.49 -18.90 7.38
CA VAL A 190 6.61 -18.51 8.24
C VAL A 190 7.52 -17.57 7.46
N PRO A 191 7.60 -16.28 7.81
CA PRO A 191 8.45 -15.33 7.11
C PRO A 191 9.92 -15.52 7.43
N TYR A 192 10.77 -15.56 6.40
CA TYR A 192 12.22 -15.61 6.52
C TYR A 192 12.85 -14.46 5.70
N PRO A 193 12.97 -13.27 6.29
CA PRO A 193 13.55 -12.11 5.61
C PRO A 193 15.05 -12.28 5.39
N VAL A 194 15.52 -12.09 4.17
CA VAL A 194 16.94 -12.03 3.82
C VAL A 194 17.37 -10.57 3.77
N LEU A 195 18.47 -10.23 4.42
CA LEU A 195 19.03 -8.89 4.36
C LEU A 195 19.85 -8.73 3.07
N PRO A 196 19.41 -7.93 2.10
CA PRO A 196 20.18 -7.71 0.88
C PRO A 196 21.34 -6.73 1.15
N PRO A 197 22.45 -6.81 0.41
CA PRO A 197 23.61 -5.93 0.59
C PRO A 197 23.27 -4.43 0.56
N ALA A 198 22.24 -4.04 -0.20
CA ALA A 198 21.76 -2.65 -0.24
C ALA A 198 21.22 -2.13 1.11
N LEU A 199 20.81 -3.01 2.03
CA LEU A 199 20.34 -2.67 3.37
C LEU A 199 21.39 -2.86 4.47
N GLU A 200 22.48 -3.54 4.20
CA GLU A 200 23.62 -3.68 5.12
C GLU A 200 24.41 -2.36 5.24
N ALA A 201 24.50 -1.64 4.13
CA ALA A 201 25.19 -0.34 4.06
C ALA A 201 24.34 0.82 4.61
N PRO A 202 24.93 1.99 4.89
CA PRO A 202 24.17 3.22 5.18
C PRO A 202 23.16 3.53 4.09
N LEU A 203 22.01 4.09 4.47
CA LEU A 203 20.92 4.40 3.53
C LEU A 203 21.37 5.42 2.48
N THR A 204 21.49 4.98 1.24
CA THR A 204 21.69 5.83 0.07
C THR A 204 20.34 6.39 -0.44
N ARG A 205 20.38 7.43 -1.27
CA ARG A 205 19.17 7.94 -1.94
C ARG A 205 18.46 6.85 -2.74
N GLN A 206 19.22 5.96 -3.40
CA GLN A 206 18.67 4.86 -4.19
C GLN A 206 17.98 3.83 -3.29
N THR A 207 18.61 3.46 -2.17
CA THR A 207 18.03 2.55 -1.17
C THR A 207 16.76 3.15 -0.55
N LEU A 208 16.78 4.45 -0.20
CA LEU A 208 15.61 5.13 0.36
C LEU A 208 14.45 5.14 -0.65
N HIS A 209 14.72 5.44 -1.92
CA HIS A 209 13.71 5.40 -2.97
C HIS A 209 13.10 4.00 -3.14
N LEU A 210 13.93 2.95 -3.08
CA LEU A 210 13.47 1.55 -3.09
C LEU A 210 12.52 1.29 -1.91
N LEU A 211 12.92 1.67 -0.69
CA LEU A 211 12.14 1.44 0.53
C LEU A 211 10.80 2.20 0.51
N VAL A 212 10.80 3.46 0.08
CA VAL A 212 9.56 4.24 -0.07
C VAL A 212 8.62 3.58 -1.07
N ARG A 213 9.13 3.12 -2.22
CA ARG A 213 8.31 2.41 -3.22
C ARG A 213 7.73 1.11 -2.68
N GLU A 214 8.52 0.32 -1.96
CA GLU A 214 8.02 -0.93 -1.37
C GLU A 214 7.04 -0.68 -0.22
N TYR A 215 7.25 0.38 0.58
CA TYR A 215 6.28 0.80 1.59
C TYR A 215 4.93 1.20 0.98
N LEU A 216 4.94 2.00 -0.09
CA LEU A 216 3.69 2.36 -0.81
C LEU A 216 2.98 1.14 -1.40
N LYS A 217 3.73 0.16 -1.93
CA LYS A 217 3.15 -1.10 -2.42
C LYS A 217 2.57 -1.95 -1.28
N LEU A 218 3.21 -1.95 -0.12
CA LEU A 218 2.68 -2.63 1.08
C LEU A 218 1.36 -1.98 1.50
N LEU A 219 1.30 -0.65 1.60
CA LEU A 219 0.05 0.05 1.95
C LEU A 219 -1.07 -0.25 0.93
N GLY A 220 -0.73 -0.34 -0.36
CA GLY A 220 -1.68 -0.74 -1.40
C GLY A 220 -2.19 -2.17 -1.23
N ALA A 221 -1.30 -3.12 -0.90
CA ALA A 221 -1.67 -4.51 -0.66
C ALA A 221 -2.56 -4.65 0.59
N GLU A 222 -2.24 -3.95 1.68
CA GLU A 222 -3.05 -3.92 2.90
C GLU A 222 -4.44 -3.32 2.66
N LEU A 223 -4.51 -2.22 1.91
CA LEU A 223 -5.79 -1.62 1.53
C LEU A 223 -6.62 -2.58 0.67
N GLY A 224 -6.00 -3.25 -0.31
CA GLY A 224 -6.64 -4.28 -1.12
C GLY A 224 -7.16 -5.44 -0.27
N ASN A 225 -6.40 -5.86 0.73
CA ASN A 225 -6.79 -6.88 1.69
C ASN A 225 -8.02 -6.48 2.52
N LEU A 226 -8.06 -5.23 3.01
CA LEU A 226 -9.17 -4.69 3.81
C LEU A 226 -10.45 -4.47 2.99
N THR A 227 -10.32 -4.08 1.73
CA THR A 227 -11.47 -3.73 0.87
C THR A 227 -12.03 -4.92 0.10
N GLY A 228 -11.34 -6.06 0.09
CA GLY A 228 -11.71 -7.23 -0.70
C GLY A 228 -11.73 -6.98 -2.21
N LEU A 229 -11.14 -5.87 -2.67
CA LEU A 229 -11.08 -5.54 -4.09
C LEU A 229 -10.25 -6.61 -4.82
N PRO A 230 -10.77 -7.19 -5.91
CA PRO A 230 -9.99 -8.10 -6.73
C PRO A 230 -8.82 -7.34 -7.33
N ASP A 231 -7.63 -7.91 -7.18
CA ASP A 231 -6.43 -7.34 -7.78
C ASP A 231 -6.59 -7.26 -9.29
N GLY A 232 -6.37 -6.06 -9.83
CA GLY A 232 -6.36 -5.85 -11.26
C GLY A 232 -5.35 -6.79 -11.92
N LYS A 233 -5.85 -7.76 -12.69
CA LYS A 233 -5.14 -8.77 -13.50
C LYS A 233 -4.05 -9.50 -12.72
N ALA A 234 -4.35 -10.70 -12.26
CA ALA A 234 -3.33 -11.65 -11.82
C ALA A 234 -2.20 -11.66 -12.87
N GLY A 235 -1.01 -11.16 -12.49
CA GLY A 235 0.12 -11.06 -13.40
C GLY A 235 0.72 -12.45 -13.64
N LEU A 236 -0.05 -13.33 -14.31
CA LEU A 236 0.35 -14.63 -14.79
C LEU A 236 0.48 -14.54 -16.31
N THR A 237 1.59 -15.02 -16.84
CA THR A 237 1.72 -15.28 -18.29
C THR A 237 0.99 -16.58 -18.60
N THR A 238 -0.04 -16.49 -19.44
CA THR A 238 -0.63 -17.68 -20.09
C THR A 238 0.34 -18.15 -21.19
N HIS A 239 0.99 -19.26 -20.97
CA HIS A 239 1.72 -20.05 -21.97
C HIS A 239 1.09 -21.42 -22.08
#